data_20a4a222960550078ebb895b3c7c0b11
#
_entry.id   20a4a222960550078ebb895b3c7c0b11
#
_cell.length_a   1.000
_cell.length_b   1.000
_cell.length_c   1.000
_cell.angle_alpha   90.00
_cell.angle_beta   90.00
_cell.angle_gamma   90.00
#
_symmetry.space_group_name_H-M   'P 1'
#
loop_
_entity.id
_entity.type
_entity.pdbx_description
1 polymer ?
#
loop_
_entity_poly.entity_id
_entity_poly.type
_entity_poly.pdbx_seq_one_letter_code
_entity_poly.pdbx_strand_id
1 'polypeptide(L)'
;MQIYDKPIWALIKDALAELPDTFTTDDVVKWFRTNYPKIKDSSIRAHLIGVSVNNPTRRYYRGTLRHGFLYKVDRYHYIRYDPERHGQFDINGRQEGLSSSEGEDYLAEEELVDSVVEEVAPKQAEFALEQHLEDFMERNWSRIDFGAPLEIYVDSDGVPGRQYPTDIGVIDFLCRDKGTGSFVVVELKKGRTSDSVVGQTQRYMGWVKRHLETEGKDVFGVIIANDLDERLRYALEVAPHIKLRVYRVNFELMAPEQTNGH
;
A
#
# COMPACT_ATOMS: atom_id res chain seq x y z
N MET A 1 11.40 -15.00 -13.30
CA MET A 1 11.44 -16.39 -13.81
C MET A 1 10.21 -17.11 -13.25
N GLN A 2 9.37 -17.68 -14.11
CA GLN A 2 8.16 -18.38 -13.65
C GLN A 2 8.58 -19.68 -12.97
N ILE A 3 8.19 -19.87 -11.70
CA ILE A 3 8.62 -21.03 -10.87
C ILE A 3 7.79 -22.27 -11.21
N TYR A 4 6.58 -22.08 -11.73
CA TYR A 4 5.63 -23.13 -12.09
C TYR A 4 5.03 -22.85 -13.48
N ASP A 5 4.42 -23.83 -14.09
CA ASP A 5 3.87 -23.77 -15.47
C ASP A 5 2.71 -22.78 -15.64
N LYS A 6 2.05 -22.40 -14.53
CA LYS A 6 0.95 -21.44 -14.51
C LYS A 6 1.35 -20.17 -13.76
N PRO A 7 0.86 -18.98 -14.19
CA PRO A 7 1.03 -17.74 -13.41
C PRO A 7 0.23 -17.80 -12.11
N ILE A 8 0.69 -17.07 -11.08
CA ILE A 8 0.10 -17.11 -9.72
C ILE A 8 -1.40 -16.78 -9.74
N TRP A 9 -1.84 -15.81 -10.55
CA TRP A 9 -3.28 -15.49 -10.65
C TRP A 9 -4.12 -16.68 -11.16
N ALA A 10 -3.56 -17.53 -12.02
CA ALA A 10 -4.25 -18.74 -12.49
C ALA A 10 -4.27 -19.83 -11.43
N LEU A 11 -3.19 -19.96 -10.64
CA LEU A 11 -3.15 -20.84 -9.47
C LEU A 11 -4.14 -20.42 -8.39
N ILE A 12 -4.39 -19.12 -8.21
CA ILE A 12 -5.46 -18.65 -7.32
C ILE A 12 -6.82 -19.15 -7.81
N LYS A 13 -7.10 -19.14 -9.11
CA LYS A 13 -8.35 -19.73 -9.65
C LYS A 13 -8.45 -21.22 -9.36
N ASP A 14 -7.34 -21.96 -9.46
CA ASP A 14 -7.34 -23.39 -9.10
C ASP A 14 -7.66 -23.56 -7.59
N ALA A 15 -7.07 -22.72 -6.72
CA ALA A 15 -7.37 -22.73 -5.29
C ALA A 15 -8.86 -22.47 -4.98
N LEU A 16 -9.52 -21.59 -5.75
CA LEU A 16 -10.94 -21.28 -5.55
C LEU A 16 -11.85 -22.50 -5.74
N ALA A 17 -11.43 -23.53 -6.46
CA ALA A 17 -12.22 -24.76 -6.60
C ALA A 17 -12.31 -25.56 -5.28
N GLU A 18 -11.35 -25.37 -4.38
CA GLU A 18 -11.22 -26.11 -3.11
C GLU A 18 -11.55 -25.24 -1.89
N LEU A 19 -11.59 -23.90 -2.07
CA LEU A 19 -11.91 -22.95 -1.00
C LEU A 19 -13.42 -22.72 -0.86
N PRO A 20 -13.91 -22.39 0.36
CA PRO A 20 -15.31 -22.04 0.59
C PRO A 20 -15.71 -20.80 -0.21
N ASP A 21 -17.02 -20.48 -0.24
CA ASP A 21 -17.53 -19.30 -0.96
C ASP A 21 -16.97 -18.00 -0.42
N THR A 22 -16.80 -17.91 0.90
CA THR A 22 -16.10 -16.81 1.58
C THR A 22 -14.84 -17.36 2.22
N PHE A 23 -13.70 -16.76 1.91
CA PHE A 23 -12.38 -17.20 2.34
C PHE A 23 -11.49 -16.01 2.70
N THR A 24 -10.43 -16.28 3.43
CA THR A 24 -9.45 -15.28 3.86
C THR A 24 -8.15 -15.35 3.04
N THR A 25 -7.33 -14.32 3.16
CA THR A 25 -5.96 -14.36 2.61
C THR A 25 -5.18 -15.58 3.15
N ASP A 26 -5.34 -15.89 4.44
CA ASP A 26 -4.61 -16.98 5.07
C ASP A 26 -5.05 -18.36 4.57
N ASP A 27 -6.32 -18.53 4.21
CA ASP A 27 -6.81 -19.77 3.58
C ASP A 27 -6.11 -19.99 2.23
N VAL A 28 -5.99 -18.93 1.42
CA VAL A 28 -5.26 -18.99 0.14
C VAL A 28 -3.78 -19.29 0.37
N VAL A 29 -3.12 -18.57 1.26
CA VAL A 29 -1.71 -18.79 1.59
C VAL A 29 -1.48 -20.23 2.07
N LYS A 30 -2.35 -20.76 2.94
CA LYS A 30 -2.28 -22.15 3.43
C LYS A 30 -2.40 -23.16 2.28
N TRP A 31 -3.34 -22.94 1.35
CA TRP A 31 -3.50 -23.78 0.17
C TRP A 31 -2.22 -23.76 -0.69
N PHE A 32 -1.63 -22.56 -0.92
CA PHE A 32 -0.38 -22.44 -1.67
C PHE A 32 0.81 -23.09 -0.99
N ARG A 33 0.93 -22.99 0.33
CA ARG A 33 2.01 -23.66 1.09
C ARG A 33 1.97 -25.17 0.93
N THR A 34 0.77 -25.75 0.76
CA THR A 34 0.59 -27.18 0.52
C THR A 34 0.91 -27.56 -0.91
N ASN A 35 0.42 -26.81 -1.90
CA ASN A 35 0.45 -27.19 -3.30
C ASN A 35 1.65 -26.56 -4.06
N TYR A 36 2.11 -25.38 -3.66
CA TYR A 36 3.14 -24.58 -4.35
C TYR A 36 4.11 -23.91 -3.37
N PRO A 37 4.86 -24.68 -2.55
CA PRO A 37 5.62 -24.15 -1.40
C PRO A 37 6.77 -23.21 -1.74
N LYS A 38 7.16 -23.09 -3.02
CA LYS A 38 8.21 -22.16 -3.45
C LYS A 38 7.70 -20.74 -3.72
N ILE A 39 6.37 -20.52 -3.78
CA ILE A 39 5.79 -19.20 -3.99
C ILE A 39 5.76 -18.48 -2.65
N LYS A 40 6.29 -17.25 -2.63
CA LYS A 40 6.31 -16.42 -1.42
C LYS A 40 4.92 -15.92 -1.06
N ASP A 41 4.63 -15.81 0.22
CA ASP A 41 3.36 -15.28 0.74
C ASP A 41 3.10 -13.85 0.23
N SER A 42 4.15 -13.00 0.12
CA SER A 42 4.04 -11.66 -0.45
C SER A 42 3.51 -11.65 -1.89
N SER A 43 3.98 -12.59 -2.71
CA SER A 43 3.52 -12.73 -4.09
C SER A 43 2.07 -13.18 -4.18
N ILE A 44 1.64 -14.10 -3.29
CA ILE A 44 0.25 -14.54 -3.22
C ILE A 44 -0.63 -13.35 -2.83
N ARG A 45 -0.26 -12.59 -1.79
CA ARG A 45 -0.98 -11.41 -1.32
C ARG A 45 -1.09 -10.32 -2.39
N ALA A 46 0.03 -10.02 -3.08
CA ALA A 46 0.06 -9.08 -4.19
C ALA A 46 -0.92 -9.46 -5.31
N HIS A 47 -0.95 -10.74 -5.66
CA HIS A 47 -1.87 -11.23 -6.68
C HIS A 47 -3.33 -11.19 -6.22
N LEU A 48 -3.63 -11.50 -4.95
CA LEU A 48 -4.98 -11.35 -4.39
C LEU A 48 -5.46 -9.90 -4.49
N ILE A 49 -4.62 -8.92 -4.16
CA ILE A 49 -4.93 -7.50 -4.35
C ILE A 49 -5.22 -7.20 -5.83
N GLY A 50 -4.35 -7.63 -6.72
CA GLY A 50 -4.44 -7.31 -8.14
C GLY A 50 -5.66 -7.95 -8.84
N VAL A 51 -6.10 -9.14 -8.41
CA VAL A 51 -7.29 -9.81 -8.98
C VAL A 51 -8.60 -9.43 -8.29
N SER A 52 -8.56 -8.64 -7.21
CA SER A 52 -9.75 -8.14 -6.50
C SER A 52 -10.25 -6.86 -7.16
N VAL A 53 -11.43 -6.90 -7.79
CA VAL A 53 -11.95 -5.82 -8.65
C VAL A 53 -12.18 -4.50 -7.90
N ASN A 54 -12.60 -4.56 -6.64
CA ASN A 54 -12.90 -3.41 -5.79
C ASN A 54 -11.73 -2.96 -4.89
N ASN A 55 -10.52 -3.48 -5.10
CA ASN A 55 -9.37 -3.04 -4.34
C ASN A 55 -8.72 -1.81 -4.97
N PRO A 56 -8.63 -0.66 -4.28
CA PRO A 56 -8.12 0.60 -4.85
C PRO A 56 -6.62 0.54 -5.20
N THR A 57 -5.85 -0.35 -4.54
CA THR A 57 -4.41 -0.48 -4.80
C THR A 57 -4.09 -1.46 -5.93
N ARG A 58 -5.10 -2.17 -6.51
CA ARG A 58 -4.91 -3.12 -7.62
C ARG A 58 -4.17 -2.54 -8.82
N ARG A 59 -4.30 -1.25 -9.06
CA ARG A 59 -3.64 -0.52 -10.16
C ARG A 59 -2.11 -0.62 -10.16
N TYR A 60 -1.51 -0.88 -9.01
CA TYR A 60 -0.05 -1.06 -8.89
C TYR A 60 0.41 -2.46 -9.33
N TYR A 61 -0.50 -3.42 -9.44
CA TYR A 61 -0.22 -4.80 -9.82
C TYR A 61 -0.62 -5.07 -11.28
N ARG A 62 0.02 -4.34 -12.21
CA ARG A 62 -0.35 -4.29 -13.65
C ARG A 62 -0.49 -5.66 -14.31
N GLY A 63 0.32 -6.65 -13.92
CA GLY A 63 0.27 -8.01 -14.46
C GLY A 63 -1.04 -8.77 -14.19
N THR A 64 -1.81 -8.34 -13.18
CA THR A 64 -3.07 -8.98 -12.76
C THR A 64 -4.32 -8.18 -13.09
N LEU A 65 -4.20 -6.92 -13.53
CA LEU A 65 -5.34 -6.02 -13.76
C LEU A 65 -6.41 -6.59 -14.72
N ARG A 66 -6.00 -7.39 -15.70
CA ARG A 66 -6.90 -8.01 -16.69
C ARG A 66 -7.65 -9.22 -16.16
N HIS A 67 -7.34 -9.66 -14.94
CA HIS A 67 -7.82 -10.92 -14.36
C HIS A 67 -8.67 -10.69 -13.10
N GLY A 68 -9.49 -9.63 -13.07
CA GLY A 68 -10.40 -9.36 -11.96
C GLY A 68 -11.47 -10.45 -11.84
N PHE A 69 -11.42 -11.27 -10.79
CA PHE A 69 -12.36 -12.35 -10.51
C PHE A 69 -12.65 -12.56 -9.02
N LEU A 70 -12.10 -11.69 -8.16
CA LEU A 70 -12.40 -11.64 -6.74
C LEU A 70 -13.06 -10.30 -6.37
N TYR A 71 -13.89 -10.36 -5.35
CA TYR A 71 -14.46 -9.22 -4.66
C TYR A 71 -14.05 -9.28 -3.20
N LYS A 72 -13.49 -8.19 -2.68
CA LYS A 72 -13.09 -8.05 -1.28
C LYS A 72 -14.30 -7.56 -0.49
N VAL A 73 -14.78 -8.40 0.44
CA VAL A 73 -15.98 -8.12 1.26
C VAL A 73 -15.64 -7.17 2.41
N ASP A 74 -14.52 -7.44 3.07
CA ASP A 74 -13.99 -6.65 4.18
C ASP A 74 -12.45 -6.75 4.22
N ARG A 75 -11.83 -6.33 5.35
CA ARG A 75 -10.38 -6.37 5.52
C ARG A 75 -9.78 -7.75 5.30
N TYR A 76 -10.49 -8.81 5.67
CA TYR A 76 -9.96 -10.17 5.73
C TYR A 76 -10.55 -11.13 4.72
N HIS A 77 -11.79 -10.86 4.26
CA HIS A 77 -12.60 -11.82 3.50
C HIS A 77 -12.74 -11.46 2.03
N TYR A 78 -12.72 -12.48 1.22
CA TYR A 78 -12.92 -12.43 -0.22
C TYR A 78 -14.02 -13.40 -0.65
N ILE A 79 -14.69 -13.07 -1.74
CA ILE A 79 -15.63 -13.92 -2.46
C ILE A 79 -15.33 -13.90 -3.95
N ARG A 80 -15.93 -14.80 -4.71
CA ARG A 80 -15.87 -14.76 -6.17
C ARG A 80 -16.62 -13.52 -6.68
N TYR A 81 -16.00 -12.80 -7.57
CA TYR A 81 -16.63 -11.63 -8.17
C TYR A 81 -17.70 -12.03 -9.18
N ASP A 82 -18.86 -11.43 -9.07
CA ASP A 82 -20.00 -11.54 -9.97
C ASP A 82 -20.44 -10.13 -10.38
N PRO A 83 -20.28 -9.73 -11.67
CA PRO A 83 -20.63 -8.39 -12.13
C PRO A 83 -22.11 -8.04 -11.98
N GLU A 84 -23.01 -9.05 -12.08
CA GLU A 84 -24.46 -8.81 -11.95
C GLU A 84 -24.82 -8.47 -10.49
N ARG A 85 -24.13 -9.07 -9.54
CA ARG A 85 -24.37 -8.88 -8.11
C ARG A 85 -23.58 -7.70 -7.53
N HIS A 86 -22.35 -7.51 -7.96
CA HIS A 86 -21.41 -6.56 -7.33
C HIS A 86 -21.20 -5.28 -8.15
N GLY A 87 -21.79 -5.19 -9.36
CA GLY A 87 -21.54 -4.09 -10.30
C GLY A 87 -20.19 -4.21 -11.00
N GLN A 88 -19.88 -3.23 -11.87
CA GLN A 88 -18.61 -3.18 -12.60
C GLN A 88 -17.63 -2.22 -11.94
N PHE A 89 -16.33 -2.50 -12.06
CA PHE A 89 -15.27 -1.75 -11.42
C PHE A 89 -14.19 -1.33 -12.44
N ASP A 90 -13.71 -0.10 -12.30
CA ASP A 90 -12.58 0.41 -13.07
C ASP A 90 -11.23 -0.19 -12.59
N ILE A 91 -10.13 0.23 -13.23
CA ILE A 91 -8.78 -0.22 -12.87
C ILE A 91 -8.31 0.27 -11.51
N ASN A 92 -8.99 1.25 -10.91
CA ASN A 92 -8.69 1.79 -9.59
C ASN A 92 -9.57 1.16 -8.50
N GLY A 93 -10.37 0.16 -8.85
CA GLY A 93 -11.28 -0.51 -7.92
C GLY A 93 -12.52 0.32 -7.56
N ARG A 94 -12.86 1.35 -8.35
CA ARG A 94 -14.07 2.16 -8.17
C ARG A 94 -15.22 1.57 -8.96
N GLN A 95 -16.40 1.52 -8.35
CA GLN A 95 -17.60 1.01 -9.03
C GLN A 95 -18.05 1.96 -10.13
N GLU A 96 -18.24 1.44 -11.34
CA GLU A 96 -18.74 2.23 -12.47
C GLU A 96 -20.22 2.57 -12.25
N GLY A 97 -20.57 3.84 -12.52
CA GLY A 97 -21.97 4.32 -12.45
C GLY A 97 -22.42 4.88 -11.10
N LEU A 98 -21.61 4.80 -10.04
CA LEU A 98 -21.84 5.53 -8.80
C LEU A 98 -21.09 6.87 -8.83
N SER A 99 -21.81 7.98 -8.62
CA SER A 99 -21.19 9.25 -8.32
C SER A 99 -20.46 9.10 -6.96
N SER A 100 -19.30 9.73 -6.83
CA SER A 100 -18.26 9.59 -5.81
C SER A 100 -18.67 9.80 -4.32
N SER A 101 -19.90 9.50 -3.93
CA SER A 101 -20.42 9.75 -2.58
C SER A 101 -20.79 8.52 -1.73
N GLU A 102 -20.77 7.30 -2.27
CA GLU A 102 -21.29 6.13 -1.51
C GLU A 102 -20.37 4.89 -1.44
N GLY A 103 -19.13 4.94 -1.93
CA GLY A 103 -18.28 3.75 -2.09
C GLY A 103 -17.07 3.60 -1.14
N GLU A 104 -16.96 4.36 -0.06
CA GLU A 104 -15.69 4.49 0.68
C GLU A 104 -15.67 3.96 2.12
N ASP A 105 -16.59 3.08 2.52
CA ASP A 105 -16.76 2.72 3.94
C ASP A 105 -15.95 1.50 4.43
N TYR A 106 -15.08 0.87 3.63
CA TYR A 106 -14.47 -0.42 4.01
C TYR A 106 -12.98 -0.41 4.37
N LEU A 107 -12.30 0.74 4.35
CA LEU A 107 -10.86 0.78 4.69
C LEU A 107 -10.49 1.75 5.83
N ALA A 108 -11.48 2.29 6.57
CA ALA A 108 -11.26 3.34 7.56
C ALA A 108 -11.25 2.87 9.03
N GLU A 109 -11.29 1.56 9.32
CA GLU A 109 -11.44 1.07 10.70
C GLU A 109 -10.14 0.78 11.47
N GLU A 110 -8.97 1.18 11.01
CA GLU A 110 -7.74 1.02 11.80
C GLU A 110 -7.47 2.14 12.83
N GLU A 111 -8.28 3.20 12.89
CA GLU A 111 -8.07 4.36 13.80
C GLU A 111 -9.23 4.66 14.77
N LEU A 112 -10.09 3.69 15.10
CA LEU A 112 -11.15 3.93 16.09
C LEU A 112 -10.81 3.34 17.47
N VAL A 113 -9.79 3.91 18.12
CA VAL A 113 -9.80 4.06 19.59
C VAL A 113 -9.29 5.47 19.87
N ASP A 114 -10.19 6.34 20.24
CA ASP A 114 -10.02 7.70 20.73
C ASP A 114 -10.27 8.83 19.72
N SER A 115 -11.51 9.15 19.48
CA SER A 115 -12.08 10.51 19.56
C SER A 115 -13.49 10.54 18.95
N VAL A 116 -14.43 10.81 19.77
CA VAL A 116 -15.80 11.22 19.42
C VAL A 116 -15.74 12.68 18.92
N VAL A 117 -16.47 12.93 17.81
CA VAL A 117 -16.89 14.24 17.22
C VAL A 117 -15.90 14.86 16.22
N GLU A 118 -16.32 14.87 14.97
CA GLU A 118 -16.47 15.96 13.99
C GLU A 118 -16.14 15.60 12.53
N GLU A 119 -17.15 15.88 11.67
CA GLU A 119 -17.13 16.22 10.24
C GLU A 119 -16.74 15.20 9.16
N VAL A 120 -17.77 14.84 8.38
CA VAL A 120 -17.76 13.83 7.30
C VAL A 120 -17.14 14.32 5.96
N ALA A 121 -16.69 15.55 5.83
CA ALA A 121 -16.18 16.09 4.56
C ALA A 121 -14.65 16.06 4.31
N PRO A 122 -13.74 15.89 5.30
CA PRO A 122 -12.29 15.90 5.07
C PRO A 122 -11.70 14.60 4.52
N LYS A 123 -12.28 13.44 4.82
CA LYS A 123 -11.64 12.14 4.56
C LYS A 123 -11.44 11.79 3.06
N GLN A 124 -12.35 12.21 2.19
CA GLN A 124 -12.23 11.96 0.74
C GLN A 124 -11.15 12.81 0.08
N ALA A 125 -11.01 14.06 0.49
CA ALA A 125 -9.95 14.95 0.00
C ALA A 125 -8.56 14.51 0.50
N GLU A 126 -8.48 14.01 1.72
CA GLU A 126 -7.24 13.46 2.30
C GLU A 126 -6.78 12.22 1.54
N PHE A 127 -7.66 11.25 1.28
CA PHE A 127 -7.32 10.03 0.53
C PHE A 127 -6.88 10.33 -0.92
N ALA A 128 -7.55 11.27 -1.61
CA ALA A 128 -7.12 11.70 -2.95
C ALA A 128 -5.75 12.37 -2.93
N LEU A 129 -5.45 13.19 -1.92
CA LEU A 129 -4.13 13.78 -1.69
C LEU A 129 -3.07 12.70 -1.42
N GLU A 130 -3.44 11.62 -0.75
CA GLU A 130 -2.55 10.48 -0.48
C GLU A 130 -2.04 9.84 -1.76
N GLN A 131 -2.94 9.45 -2.60
CA GLN A 131 -2.60 8.83 -3.87
C GLN A 131 -1.76 9.76 -4.74
N HIS A 132 -2.08 11.05 -4.76
CA HIS A 132 -1.31 12.03 -5.50
C HIS A 132 0.10 12.23 -4.94
N LEU A 133 0.27 12.19 -3.61
CA LEU A 133 1.59 12.29 -2.99
C LEU A 133 2.44 11.05 -3.31
N GLU A 134 1.88 9.84 -3.22
CA GLU A 134 2.59 8.62 -3.61
C GLU A 134 2.99 8.63 -5.08
N ASP A 135 2.07 9.02 -5.98
CA ASP A 135 2.36 9.12 -7.41
C ASP A 135 3.42 10.20 -7.71
N PHE A 136 3.37 11.31 -7.00
CA PHE A 136 4.38 12.35 -7.10
C PHE A 136 5.74 11.85 -6.62
N MET A 137 5.78 11.17 -5.49
CA MET A 137 7.01 10.63 -4.92
C MET A 137 7.64 9.58 -5.86
N GLU A 138 6.84 8.65 -6.39
CA GLU A 138 7.35 7.64 -7.31
C GLU A 138 7.98 8.28 -8.57
N ARG A 139 7.30 9.27 -9.16
CA ARG A 139 7.79 9.97 -10.36
C ARG A 139 9.04 10.83 -10.11
N ASN A 140 9.21 11.29 -8.88
CA ASN A 140 10.31 12.18 -8.48
C ASN A 140 11.29 11.52 -7.51
N TRP A 141 11.27 10.20 -7.37
CA TRP A 141 12.00 9.45 -6.34
C TRP A 141 13.48 9.84 -6.22
N SER A 142 14.17 9.98 -7.35
CA SER A 142 15.59 10.35 -7.39
C SER A 142 15.90 11.78 -6.94
N ARG A 143 14.87 12.64 -6.79
CA ARG A 143 15.01 14.04 -6.38
C ARG A 143 14.63 14.27 -4.92
N ILE A 144 14.08 13.25 -4.26
CA ILE A 144 13.63 13.37 -2.87
C ILE A 144 14.78 13.03 -1.94
N ASP A 145 15.04 13.94 -0.98
CA ASP A 145 15.99 13.70 0.10
C ASP A 145 15.34 12.94 1.26
N PHE A 146 15.51 11.64 1.25
CA PHE A 146 15.09 10.77 2.38
C PHE A 146 16.12 10.77 3.52
N GLY A 147 17.27 11.45 3.36
CA GLY A 147 18.42 11.38 4.27
C GLY A 147 19.28 10.14 4.07
N ALA A 148 19.02 9.39 3.01
CA ALA A 148 19.80 8.27 2.50
C ALA A 148 19.39 8.02 1.04
N PRO A 149 20.28 7.45 0.20
CA PRO A 149 19.99 7.14 -1.19
C PRO A 149 19.12 5.89 -1.30
N LEU A 150 17.81 6.05 -1.21
CA LEU A 150 16.85 4.95 -1.24
C LEU A 150 16.49 4.53 -2.66
N GLU A 151 16.30 3.22 -2.85
CA GLU A 151 15.65 2.66 -4.01
C GLU A 151 14.42 1.85 -3.59
N ILE A 152 13.36 1.91 -4.38
CA ILE A 152 12.15 1.09 -4.14
C ILE A 152 12.55 -0.38 -4.34
N TYR A 153 12.29 -1.19 -3.32
CA TYR A 153 12.58 -2.61 -3.35
C TYR A 153 11.69 -3.33 -4.38
N VAL A 154 12.24 -4.34 -5.01
CA VAL A 154 11.47 -5.30 -5.80
C VAL A 154 11.90 -6.69 -5.33
N ASP A 155 10.95 -7.50 -4.91
CA ASP A 155 11.27 -8.84 -4.45
C ASP A 155 11.62 -9.80 -5.60
N SER A 156 12.05 -11.01 -5.25
CA SER A 156 12.46 -12.01 -6.26
C SER A 156 11.34 -12.46 -7.19
N ASP A 157 10.08 -12.23 -6.81
CA ASP A 157 8.91 -12.58 -7.61
C ASP A 157 8.40 -11.37 -8.42
N GLY A 158 9.10 -10.23 -8.33
CA GLY A 158 8.78 -9.00 -9.06
C GLY A 158 7.71 -8.14 -8.38
N VAL A 159 7.38 -8.40 -7.10
CA VAL A 159 6.45 -7.55 -6.35
C VAL A 159 7.15 -6.23 -6.01
N PRO A 160 6.60 -5.08 -6.44
CA PRO A 160 7.21 -3.79 -6.17
C PRO A 160 7.05 -3.42 -4.70
N GLY A 161 8.03 -2.69 -4.16
CA GLY A 161 8.01 -2.18 -2.79
C GLY A 161 7.00 -1.07 -2.54
N ARG A 162 6.38 -0.48 -3.58
CA ARG A 162 5.26 0.45 -3.41
C ARG A 162 3.99 -0.33 -3.07
N GLN A 163 3.29 0.12 -2.01
CA GLN A 163 2.10 -0.57 -1.47
C GLN A 163 2.40 -2.06 -1.24
N TYR A 164 3.52 -2.31 -0.55
CA TYR A 164 4.04 -3.67 -0.36
C TYR A 164 3.16 -4.45 0.62
N PRO A 165 2.54 -5.57 0.19
CA PRO A 165 1.57 -6.29 1.00
C PRO A 165 2.25 -7.13 2.08
N THR A 166 1.75 -7.02 3.31
CA THR A 166 2.11 -7.87 4.44
C THR A 166 0.86 -8.52 5.05
N ASP A 167 1.03 -9.46 5.96
CA ASP A 167 -0.09 -10.05 6.72
C ASP A 167 -0.64 -9.11 7.82
N ILE A 168 0.11 -8.06 8.14
CA ILE A 168 -0.30 -7.05 9.14
C ILE A 168 -0.74 -5.72 8.53
N GLY A 169 -0.84 -5.62 7.20
CA GLY A 169 -1.23 -4.42 6.46
C GLY A 169 -0.36 -4.19 5.23
N VAL A 170 -0.41 -2.99 4.68
CA VAL A 170 0.33 -2.60 3.46
C VAL A 170 1.33 -1.50 3.81
N ILE A 171 2.60 -1.71 3.46
CA ILE A 171 3.68 -0.72 3.61
C ILE A 171 3.60 0.25 2.42
N ASP A 172 3.55 1.57 2.65
CA ASP A 172 3.46 2.57 1.57
C ASP A 172 4.64 2.45 0.60
N PHE A 173 5.88 2.46 1.13
CA PHE A 173 7.06 2.10 0.34
C PHE A 173 8.04 1.27 1.15
N LEU A 174 8.33 0.08 0.66
CA LEU A 174 9.45 -0.74 1.11
C LEU A 174 10.66 -0.48 0.22
N CYS A 175 11.77 -0.09 0.82
CA CYS A 175 12.96 0.38 0.12
C CYS A 175 14.23 -0.34 0.59
N ARG A 176 15.30 -0.20 -0.19
CA ARG A 176 16.68 -0.47 0.23
C ARG A 176 17.51 0.81 0.19
N ASP A 177 18.33 1.01 1.20
CA ASP A 177 19.38 2.00 1.20
C ASP A 177 20.55 1.50 0.34
N LYS A 178 20.86 2.22 -0.74
CA LYS A 178 21.94 1.84 -1.67
C LYS A 178 23.33 1.84 -1.04
N GLY A 179 23.54 2.65 0.02
CA GLY A 179 24.83 2.74 0.70
C GLY A 179 25.09 1.58 1.64
N THR A 180 24.08 1.18 2.41
CA THR A 180 24.20 0.15 3.45
C THR A 180 23.61 -1.20 3.06
N GLY A 181 22.70 -1.21 2.11
CA GLY A 181 21.88 -2.37 1.74
C GLY A 181 20.79 -2.71 2.76
N SER A 182 20.60 -1.88 3.78
CA SER A 182 19.55 -2.05 4.79
C SER A 182 18.17 -1.82 4.21
N PHE A 183 17.16 -2.52 4.74
CA PHE A 183 15.77 -2.21 4.42
C PHE A 183 15.32 -0.93 5.12
N VAL A 184 14.48 -0.16 4.42
CA VAL A 184 13.86 1.06 4.94
C VAL A 184 12.36 1.02 4.65
N VAL A 185 11.57 1.10 5.71
CA VAL A 185 10.11 1.26 5.65
C VAL A 185 9.80 2.75 5.55
N VAL A 186 9.10 3.18 4.52
CA VAL A 186 8.68 4.57 4.35
C VAL A 186 7.16 4.63 4.49
N GLU A 187 6.68 5.39 5.46
CA GLU A 187 5.27 5.61 5.77
C GLU A 187 4.88 7.06 5.50
N LEU A 188 3.74 7.26 4.85
CA LEU A 188 3.20 8.58 4.52
C LEU A 188 2.08 8.95 5.47
N LYS A 189 2.15 10.17 6.04
CA LYS A 189 1.06 10.75 6.83
C LYS A 189 0.66 12.11 6.27
N LYS A 190 -0.60 12.31 6.02
CA LYS A 190 -1.13 13.43 5.23
C LYS A 190 -2.10 14.32 5.99
N GLY A 191 -2.76 13.76 6.98
CA GLY A 191 -3.62 14.50 7.90
C GLY A 191 -2.85 14.95 9.14
N ARG A 192 -3.59 15.21 10.19
CA ARG A 192 -3.03 15.54 11.51
C ARG A 192 -2.08 14.41 11.92
N THR A 193 -0.82 14.75 12.09
CA THR A 193 0.20 13.76 12.42
C THR A 193 -0.06 13.26 13.84
N SER A 194 -0.17 11.94 14.00
CA SER A 194 -0.34 11.28 15.29
C SER A 194 0.91 10.48 15.59
N ASP A 195 1.28 10.35 16.86
CA ASP A 195 2.35 9.46 17.35
C ASP A 195 2.11 7.99 17.03
N SER A 196 0.86 7.61 16.72
CA SER A 196 0.49 6.25 16.28
C SER A 196 1.28 5.78 15.04
N VAL A 197 1.70 6.70 14.15
CA VAL A 197 2.52 6.37 12.97
C VAL A 197 3.87 5.76 13.35
N VAL A 198 4.45 6.13 14.48
CA VAL A 198 5.72 5.54 14.97
C VAL A 198 5.51 4.05 15.28
N GLY A 199 4.43 3.73 16.00
CA GLY A 199 4.06 2.33 16.28
C GLY A 199 3.74 1.53 15.03
N GLN A 200 3.06 2.14 14.05
CA GLN A 200 2.80 1.52 12.75
C GLN A 200 4.10 1.21 12.01
N THR A 201 4.99 2.21 11.88
CA THR A 201 6.30 2.04 11.24
C THR A 201 7.12 0.95 11.93
N GLN A 202 7.16 0.93 13.26
CA GLN A 202 7.87 -0.09 14.03
C GLN A 202 7.31 -1.50 13.79
N ARG A 203 5.98 -1.66 13.71
CA ARG A 203 5.36 -2.96 13.38
C ARG A 203 5.82 -3.45 12.01
N TYR A 204 5.84 -2.59 11.00
CA TYR A 204 6.32 -2.95 9.66
C TYR A 204 7.83 -3.23 9.64
N MET A 205 8.64 -2.44 10.34
CA MET A 205 10.07 -2.72 10.49
C MET A 205 10.31 -4.10 11.13
N GLY A 206 9.56 -4.44 12.17
CA GLY A 206 9.61 -5.75 12.81
C GLY A 206 9.19 -6.88 11.87
N TRP A 207 8.16 -6.64 11.06
CA TRP A 207 7.72 -7.59 10.04
C TRP A 207 8.81 -7.82 8.99
N VAL A 208 9.41 -6.75 8.44
CA VAL A 208 10.51 -6.82 7.46
C VAL A 208 11.69 -7.59 8.04
N LYS A 209 12.08 -7.28 9.28
CA LYS A 209 13.19 -7.97 9.97
C LYS A 209 12.97 -9.48 10.12
N ARG A 210 11.71 -9.90 10.24
CA ARG A 210 11.33 -11.31 10.45
C ARG A 210 11.13 -12.09 9.15
N HIS A 211 10.64 -11.44 8.09
CA HIS A 211 10.15 -12.13 6.90
C HIS A 211 11.01 -11.93 5.65
N LEU A 212 11.91 -10.93 5.66
CA LEU A 212 12.81 -10.70 4.54
C LEU A 212 14.26 -10.99 4.93
N GLU A 213 15.08 -11.31 3.93
CA GLU A 213 16.51 -11.53 4.13
C GLU A 213 17.24 -10.21 4.36
N THR A 214 17.40 -9.84 5.63
CA THR A 214 18.08 -8.59 6.04
C THR A 214 19.59 -8.73 6.11
N GLU A 215 20.15 -9.93 5.93
CA GLU A 215 21.58 -10.23 6.05
C GLU A 215 22.16 -9.82 7.42
N GLY A 216 21.33 -9.86 8.46
CA GLY A 216 21.71 -9.43 9.81
C GLY A 216 21.74 -7.91 10.00
N LYS A 217 21.41 -7.11 8.97
CA LYS A 217 21.35 -5.63 9.03
C LYS A 217 20.12 -5.17 9.79
N ASP A 218 20.19 -3.97 10.35
CA ASP A 218 19.03 -3.32 10.93
C ASP A 218 18.06 -2.83 9.85
N VAL A 219 16.79 -2.74 10.24
CA VAL A 219 15.72 -2.16 9.43
C VAL A 219 15.45 -0.76 9.96
N PHE A 220 15.34 0.20 9.06
CA PHE A 220 15.07 1.59 9.39
C PHE A 220 13.68 2.02 8.94
N GLY A 221 13.19 3.12 9.54
CA GLY A 221 11.93 3.76 9.15
C GLY A 221 12.15 5.20 8.70
N VAL A 222 11.33 5.67 7.77
CA VAL A 222 11.19 7.06 7.39
C VAL A 222 9.72 7.40 7.40
N ILE A 223 9.30 8.32 8.28
CA ILE A 223 7.97 8.88 8.29
C ILE A 223 8.00 10.17 7.47
N ILE A 224 7.06 10.30 6.54
CA ILE A 224 6.90 11.50 5.73
C ILE A 224 5.55 12.13 6.10
N ALA A 225 5.58 13.33 6.69
CA ALA A 225 4.41 14.03 7.19
C ALA A 225 4.39 15.49 6.71
N ASN A 226 3.23 16.12 6.77
CA ASN A 226 3.13 17.55 6.47
C ASN A 226 3.50 18.44 7.66
N ASP A 227 3.48 17.89 8.87
CA ASP A 227 3.76 18.63 10.11
C ASP A 227 4.39 17.71 11.16
N LEU A 228 4.92 18.32 12.23
CA LEU A 228 5.51 17.67 13.40
C LEU A 228 4.90 18.27 14.67
N ASP A 229 4.00 17.55 15.31
CA ASP A 229 3.49 17.91 16.64
C ASP A 229 4.44 17.43 17.76
N GLU A 230 4.17 17.90 18.99
CA GLU A 230 5.00 17.53 20.14
C GLU A 230 4.91 16.05 20.52
N ARG A 231 3.75 15.39 20.33
CA ARG A 231 3.56 13.97 20.63
C ARG A 231 4.45 13.11 19.73
N LEU A 232 4.42 13.41 18.42
CA LEU A 232 5.28 12.75 17.46
C LEU A 232 6.76 12.99 17.77
N ARG A 233 7.13 14.21 18.18
CA ARG A 233 8.50 14.53 18.58
C ARG A 233 8.98 13.63 19.72
N TYR A 234 8.20 13.53 20.81
CA TYR A 234 8.56 12.67 21.95
C TYR A 234 8.63 11.20 21.55
N ALA A 235 7.72 10.72 20.71
CA ALA A 235 7.75 9.35 20.24
C ALA A 235 9.02 9.03 19.40
N LEU A 236 9.47 9.98 18.59
CA LEU A 236 10.69 9.84 17.78
C LEU A 236 11.98 9.88 18.61
N GLU A 237 12.02 10.60 19.75
CA GLU A 237 13.20 10.64 20.63
C GLU A 237 13.59 9.25 21.14
N VAL A 238 12.63 8.36 21.34
CA VAL A 238 12.84 6.99 21.80
C VAL A 238 12.82 5.95 20.66
N ALA A 239 12.75 6.40 19.40
CA ALA A 239 12.74 5.56 18.20
C ALA A 239 13.93 5.88 17.27
N PRO A 240 15.19 5.61 17.66
CA PRO A 240 16.39 6.09 16.95
C PRO A 240 16.55 5.56 15.53
N HIS A 241 15.87 4.45 15.19
CA HIS A 241 15.88 3.87 13.84
C HIS A 241 14.82 4.48 12.91
N ILE A 242 14.02 5.44 13.39
CA ILE A 242 12.98 6.12 12.59
C ILE A 242 13.37 7.59 12.42
N LYS A 243 13.35 8.05 11.17
CA LYS A 243 13.57 9.45 10.83
C LYS A 243 12.30 10.09 10.31
N LEU A 244 12.09 11.36 10.61
CA LEU A 244 11.01 12.16 10.05
C LEU A 244 11.53 13.00 8.86
N ARG A 245 10.69 13.12 7.84
CA ARG A 245 10.81 14.10 6.76
C ARG A 245 9.51 14.88 6.66
N VAL A 246 9.61 16.21 6.66
CA VAL A 246 8.44 17.06 6.51
C VAL A 246 8.37 17.56 5.08
N TYR A 247 7.23 17.34 4.43
CA TYR A 247 6.97 17.88 3.10
C TYR A 247 6.13 19.17 3.17
N ARG A 248 6.29 20.01 2.15
CA ARG A 248 5.47 21.21 1.93
C ARG A 248 5.01 21.26 0.49
N VAL A 249 3.77 21.67 0.28
CA VAL A 249 3.22 21.91 -1.06
C VAL A 249 3.11 23.42 -1.25
N ASN A 250 3.79 23.95 -2.26
CA ASN A 250 3.64 25.35 -2.66
C ASN A 250 2.77 25.39 -3.92
N PHE A 251 1.78 26.27 -3.90
CA PHE A 251 0.92 26.52 -5.06
C PHE A 251 1.09 27.99 -5.47
N GLU A 252 1.53 28.19 -6.72
CA GLU A 252 1.74 29.51 -7.29
C GLU A 252 0.88 29.68 -8.56
N LEU A 253 0.13 30.76 -8.60
CA LEU A 253 -0.61 31.17 -9.80
C LEU A 253 0.21 32.21 -10.54
N MET A 254 0.54 31.93 -11.81
CA MET A 254 1.21 32.89 -12.69
C MET A 254 0.28 33.36 -13.78
N ALA A 255 0.39 34.63 -14.15
CA ALA A 255 -0.30 35.12 -15.33
C ALA A 255 0.30 34.46 -16.60
N PRO A 256 -0.51 34.12 -17.61
CA PRO A 256 0.02 33.61 -18.88
C PRO A 256 0.92 34.67 -19.52
N GLU A 257 2.08 34.22 -20.01
CA GLU A 257 2.93 35.10 -20.81
C GLU A 257 2.14 35.62 -22.01
N GLN A 258 2.08 36.95 -22.17
CA GLN A 258 1.50 37.55 -23.33
C GLN A 258 2.43 37.23 -24.52
N THR A 259 2.03 36.29 -25.38
CA THR A 259 2.60 36.11 -26.69
C THR A 259 2.32 37.40 -27.50
N ASN A 260 3.29 38.31 -27.49
CA ASN A 260 3.27 39.43 -28.42
C ASN A 260 3.40 38.83 -29.83
N GLY A 261 2.26 38.67 -30.52
CA GLY A 261 2.24 38.36 -31.94
C GLY A 261 2.86 39.50 -32.73
N HIS A 262 3.88 39.16 -33.47
CA HIS A 262 4.40 39.97 -34.56
C HIS A 262 3.90 39.35 -35.86
#